data_cf6eb73c5500b9701d3792506ce17161
#
_entry.id   cf6eb73c5500b9701d3792506ce17161
#
_cell.length_a   1.000
_cell.length_b   1.000
_cell.length_c   1.000
_cell.angle_alpha   90.00
_cell.angle_beta   90.00
_cell.angle_gamma   90.00
#
_symmetry.space_group_name_H-M   'P 1'
#
loop_
_entity.id
_entity.type
_entity.pdbx_description
1 polymer ?
#
loop_
_entity_poly.entity_id
_entity_poly.type
_entity_poly.pdbx_seq_one_letter_code
_entity_poly.pdbx_strand_id
1 'polypeptide(L)'
;MAILKMADLDLKGKRVLIRADLNVPLKDGKVASDKRIMATLPTIKLALEKGAKVMVISHLGRPEEGVYAEEFSLKPVADYIATKLNGVKVRLEKDYLDGVEVNEGELVVLENCRFNKGEKKNAEDLSKKYAALCDVFVMDAFGTAHRAQATTYGVAQFAPVACAGPLLAAELEALGKAMDNPARPMVAIVGGSKVSTKLPVLNSLLKVCDQLIVGGGIANTFIAAAGHKVGKSLCENDLIDTAKELAAKTQIPEFVDVVVGKEFDEKTPAVTKDLKDVADDDMIFDLGPKSMANINEVIKNAKTILWNGPVGVFEFDQFAAGTKSMADAIANSDAFSVAGGGDTINSIQKFGVTDKISYISTGGGAFLEFVEGKKLPAVEILEKRAAE
;
A
#
# COMPACT_ATOMS: atom_id res chain seq x y z
N MET A 1 17.92 6.75 -6.71
CA MET A 1 19.16 6.01 -6.51
C MET A 1 19.00 4.55 -6.92
N ALA A 2 20.10 3.95 -7.35
CA ALA A 2 20.07 2.58 -7.84
C ALA A 2 19.96 1.57 -6.69
N ILE A 3 19.19 0.53 -6.93
CA ILE A 3 19.04 -0.63 -6.04
C ILE A 3 19.37 -1.87 -6.87
N LEU A 4 20.12 -2.82 -6.30
CA LEU A 4 20.35 -4.09 -6.98
C LEU A 4 19.02 -4.85 -7.09
N LYS A 5 18.77 -5.46 -8.23
CA LYS A 5 17.56 -6.26 -8.49
C LYS A 5 17.91 -7.73 -8.56
N MET A 6 17.16 -8.56 -7.85
CA MET A 6 17.35 -10.02 -7.86
C MET A 6 17.35 -10.58 -9.31
N ALA A 7 16.49 -10.05 -10.16
CA ALA A 7 16.37 -10.51 -11.54
C ALA A 7 17.66 -10.37 -12.35
N ASP A 8 18.53 -9.42 -11.98
CA ASP A 8 19.78 -9.14 -12.70
C ASP A 8 20.99 -9.89 -12.14
N LEU A 9 20.81 -10.66 -11.06
CA LEU A 9 21.91 -11.34 -10.38
C LEU A 9 22.03 -12.80 -10.82
N ASP A 10 23.26 -13.32 -10.80
CA ASP A 10 23.53 -14.75 -10.91
C ASP A 10 23.30 -15.38 -9.54
N LEU A 11 22.30 -16.25 -9.44
CA LEU A 11 21.92 -16.92 -8.19
C LEU A 11 22.25 -18.41 -8.17
N LYS A 12 22.86 -18.93 -9.23
CA LYS A 12 23.11 -20.37 -9.36
C LYS A 12 23.97 -20.89 -8.19
N GLY A 13 23.44 -21.90 -7.50
CA GLY A 13 24.09 -22.51 -6.34
C GLY A 13 24.17 -21.64 -5.09
N LYS A 14 23.63 -20.43 -5.12
CA LYS A 14 23.68 -19.51 -3.99
C LYS A 14 22.51 -19.70 -3.05
N ARG A 15 22.78 -19.51 -1.76
CA ARG A 15 21.76 -19.50 -0.72
C ARG A 15 21.05 -18.14 -0.78
N VAL A 16 19.77 -18.14 -1.11
CA VAL A 16 18.97 -16.94 -1.28
C VAL A 16 17.90 -16.89 -0.18
N LEU A 17 17.90 -15.82 0.60
CA LEU A 17 16.90 -15.56 1.63
C LEU A 17 15.97 -14.45 1.15
N ILE A 18 14.70 -14.80 0.91
CA ILE A 18 13.68 -13.84 0.47
C ILE A 18 12.83 -13.41 1.67
N ARG A 19 12.85 -12.10 1.98
CA ARG A 19 11.89 -11.53 2.92
C ARG A 19 10.60 -11.26 2.17
N ALA A 20 9.64 -12.13 2.35
CA ALA A 20 8.33 -12.04 1.73
C ALA A 20 7.29 -11.50 2.71
N ASP A 21 6.12 -11.13 2.22
CA ASP A 21 4.95 -10.85 3.04
C ASP A 21 3.97 -12.02 2.91
N LEU A 22 4.05 -12.94 3.86
CA LEU A 22 3.17 -14.10 3.97
C LEU A 22 2.22 -13.97 5.16
N ASN A 23 2.01 -12.74 5.63
CA ASN A 23 1.05 -12.44 6.69
C ASN A 23 -0.36 -12.47 6.13
N VAL A 24 -0.90 -13.68 6.02
CA VAL A 24 -2.23 -13.93 5.46
C VAL A 24 -3.23 -14.28 6.53
N PRO A 25 -4.54 -14.02 6.31
CA PRO A 25 -5.55 -14.46 7.25
C PRO A 25 -5.67 -15.99 7.24
N LEU A 26 -5.74 -16.57 8.43
CA LEU A 26 -5.98 -17.98 8.64
C LEU A 26 -7.36 -18.16 9.26
N LYS A 27 -8.08 -19.21 8.84
CA LYS A 27 -9.35 -19.61 9.43
C LYS A 27 -9.33 -21.13 9.62
N ASP A 28 -9.56 -21.57 10.86
CA ASP A 28 -9.53 -22.98 11.23
C ASP A 28 -8.22 -23.68 10.80
N GLY A 29 -7.10 -23.00 10.99
CA GLY A 29 -5.77 -23.52 10.65
C GLY A 29 -5.46 -23.61 9.17
N LYS A 30 -6.28 -22.95 8.32
CA LYS A 30 -6.10 -22.93 6.87
C LYS A 30 -6.01 -21.51 6.33
N VAL A 31 -5.36 -21.37 5.20
CA VAL A 31 -5.25 -20.08 4.49
C VAL A 31 -6.64 -19.64 4.02
N ALA A 32 -7.12 -18.50 4.54
CA ALA A 32 -8.42 -17.93 4.17
C ALA A 32 -8.36 -17.00 2.96
N SER A 33 -7.19 -16.41 2.70
CA SER A 33 -6.93 -15.61 1.50
C SER A 33 -5.49 -15.86 1.05
N ASP A 34 -5.31 -16.16 -0.21
CA ASP A 34 -4.01 -16.50 -0.78
C ASP A 34 -3.37 -15.36 -1.58
N LYS A 35 -3.95 -14.17 -1.56
CA LYS A 35 -3.49 -13.04 -2.40
C LYS A 35 -1.99 -12.75 -2.24
N ARG A 36 -1.51 -12.65 -1.01
CA ARG A 36 -0.09 -12.37 -0.74
C ARG A 36 0.81 -13.52 -1.10
N ILE A 37 0.34 -14.74 -0.92
CA ILE A 37 1.06 -15.95 -1.33
C ILE A 37 1.23 -15.96 -2.85
N MET A 38 0.13 -15.77 -3.57
CA MET A 38 0.15 -15.74 -5.04
C MET A 38 1.04 -14.61 -5.59
N ALA A 39 1.06 -13.46 -4.92
CA ALA A 39 1.92 -12.35 -5.29
C ALA A 39 3.42 -12.66 -5.07
N THR A 40 3.74 -13.51 -4.09
CA THR A 40 5.11 -13.90 -3.75
C THR A 40 5.65 -15.02 -4.66
N LEU A 41 4.78 -15.87 -5.19
CA LEU A 41 5.20 -17.03 -6.00
C LEU A 41 6.09 -16.69 -7.18
N PRO A 42 5.87 -15.62 -7.96
CA PRO A 42 6.77 -15.29 -9.07
C PRO A 42 8.22 -15.06 -8.63
N THR A 43 8.42 -14.43 -7.48
CA THR A 43 9.78 -14.23 -6.92
C THR A 43 10.42 -15.54 -6.55
N ILE A 44 9.69 -16.43 -5.88
CA ILE A 44 10.17 -17.77 -5.50
C ILE A 44 10.52 -18.58 -6.76
N LYS A 45 9.63 -18.59 -7.74
CA LYS A 45 9.83 -19.32 -9.00
C LYS A 45 11.05 -18.81 -9.74
N LEU A 46 11.25 -17.49 -9.81
CA LEU A 46 12.41 -16.89 -10.47
C LEU A 46 13.71 -17.32 -9.79
N ALA A 47 13.76 -17.30 -8.46
CA ALA A 47 14.94 -17.75 -7.71
C ALA A 47 15.25 -19.24 -7.97
N LEU A 48 14.22 -20.09 -7.97
CA LEU A 48 14.36 -21.52 -8.27
C LEU A 48 14.84 -21.75 -9.71
N GLU A 49 14.26 -21.04 -10.68
CA GLU A 49 14.66 -21.11 -12.09
C GLU A 49 16.12 -20.70 -12.30
N LYS A 50 16.62 -19.76 -11.51
CA LYS A 50 18.03 -19.35 -11.55
C LYS A 50 18.98 -20.34 -10.87
N GLY A 51 18.48 -21.45 -10.33
CA GLY A 51 19.30 -22.48 -9.70
C GLY A 51 19.70 -22.17 -8.26
N ALA A 52 18.98 -21.30 -7.58
CA ALA A 52 19.27 -20.93 -6.19
C ALA A 52 18.79 -21.98 -5.20
N LYS A 53 19.39 -21.95 -4.01
CA LYS A 53 18.92 -22.64 -2.80
C LYS A 53 18.05 -21.65 -2.05
N VAL A 54 16.73 -21.85 -2.05
CA VAL A 54 15.77 -20.81 -1.70
C VAL A 54 15.19 -20.98 -0.30
N MET A 55 15.31 -19.93 0.50
CA MET A 55 14.65 -19.78 1.80
C MET A 55 13.72 -18.58 1.75
N VAL A 56 12.57 -18.69 2.41
CA VAL A 56 11.62 -17.58 2.55
C VAL A 56 11.39 -17.33 4.03
N ILE A 57 11.41 -16.07 4.43
CA ILE A 57 11.14 -15.62 5.80
C ILE A 57 10.05 -14.55 5.80
N SER A 58 9.14 -14.64 6.76
CA SER A 58 8.03 -13.70 6.93
C SER A 58 7.56 -13.69 8.37
N HIS A 59 6.85 -12.64 8.74
CA HIS A 59 6.03 -12.64 9.94
C HIS A 59 4.61 -13.13 9.62
N LEU A 60 3.90 -13.55 10.66
CA LEU A 60 2.48 -13.89 10.62
C LEU A 60 1.84 -13.43 11.92
N GLY A 61 0.84 -12.54 11.84
CA GLY A 61 0.14 -12.04 13.01
C GLY A 61 1.03 -11.28 13.99
N ARG A 62 0.64 -11.29 15.24
CA ARG A 62 1.32 -10.55 16.32
C ARG A 62 1.59 -11.46 17.53
N PRO A 63 2.46 -12.47 17.37
CA PRO A 63 2.84 -13.31 18.50
C PRO A 63 3.70 -12.55 19.48
N GLU A 64 3.83 -13.09 20.69
CA GLU A 64 4.81 -12.64 21.67
C GLU A 64 6.21 -13.08 21.21
N GLU A 65 7.17 -12.16 21.15
CA GLU A 65 8.54 -12.47 20.74
C GLU A 65 9.20 -13.43 21.75
N GLY A 66 9.88 -14.43 21.23
CA GLY A 66 10.55 -15.46 22.02
C GLY A 66 9.64 -16.60 22.46
N VAL A 67 8.36 -16.57 22.09
CA VAL A 67 7.38 -17.57 22.48
C VAL A 67 6.74 -18.18 21.23
N TYR A 68 6.96 -19.49 21.04
CA TYR A 68 6.29 -20.22 19.96
C TYR A 68 4.79 -20.36 20.29
N ALA A 69 3.94 -20.08 19.30
CA ALA A 69 2.52 -20.33 19.38
C ALA A 69 2.03 -20.93 18.06
N GLU A 70 1.40 -22.08 18.11
CA GLU A 70 0.97 -22.83 16.93
C GLU A 70 0.03 -22.01 16.04
N GLU A 71 -0.83 -21.18 16.63
CA GLU A 71 -1.77 -20.31 15.89
C GLU A 71 -1.06 -19.30 14.98
N PHE A 72 0.20 -18.99 15.25
CA PHE A 72 1.03 -18.06 14.45
C PHE A 72 2.09 -18.78 13.62
N SER A 73 2.05 -20.11 13.53
CA SER A 73 2.97 -20.88 12.70
C SER A 73 2.69 -20.67 11.21
N LEU A 74 3.76 -20.58 10.43
CA LEU A 74 3.68 -20.54 8.97
C LEU A 74 3.46 -21.91 8.33
N LYS A 75 3.25 -22.97 9.12
CA LYS A 75 3.00 -24.33 8.59
C LYS A 75 1.85 -24.37 7.58
N PRO A 76 0.67 -23.76 7.85
CA PRO A 76 -0.41 -23.72 6.86
C PRO A 76 -0.03 -23.01 5.56
N VAL A 77 0.79 -21.97 5.66
CA VAL A 77 1.28 -21.22 4.49
C VAL A 77 2.26 -22.07 3.68
N ALA A 78 3.19 -22.73 4.35
CA ALA A 78 4.14 -23.63 3.69
C ALA A 78 3.43 -24.77 2.95
N ASP A 79 2.43 -25.37 3.58
CA ASP A 79 1.61 -26.44 2.98
C ASP A 79 0.83 -25.92 1.77
N TYR A 80 0.31 -24.70 1.84
CA TYR A 80 -0.39 -24.07 0.73
C TYR A 80 0.56 -23.81 -0.45
N ILE A 81 1.73 -23.25 -0.19
CA ILE A 81 2.75 -23.02 -1.21
C ILE A 81 3.14 -24.32 -1.91
N ALA A 82 3.28 -25.41 -1.15
CA ALA A 82 3.60 -26.72 -1.71
C ALA A 82 2.58 -27.18 -2.76
N THR A 83 1.30 -26.81 -2.60
CA THR A 83 0.26 -27.17 -3.59
C THR A 83 0.40 -26.38 -4.90
N LYS A 84 1.15 -25.27 -4.89
CA LYS A 84 1.31 -24.36 -6.04
C LYS A 84 2.64 -24.52 -6.77
N LEU A 85 3.57 -25.27 -6.21
CA LEU A 85 4.92 -25.49 -6.78
C LEU A 85 5.11 -26.96 -7.16
N ASN A 86 4.81 -27.30 -8.40
CA ASN A 86 4.95 -28.65 -8.89
C ASN A 86 6.45 -29.03 -9.02
N GLY A 87 6.81 -30.21 -8.52
CA GLY A 87 8.18 -30.72 -8.61
C GLY A 87 9.19 -30.06 -7.67
N VAL A 88 8.72 -29.19 -6.76
CA VAL A 88 9.56 -28.53 -5.76
C VAL A 88 9.26 -29.11 -4.38
N LYS A 89 10.31 -29.53 -3.67
CA LYS A 89 10.18 -29.95 -2.29
C LYS A 89 10.06 -28.72 -1.41
N VAL A 90 8.94 -28.59 -0.68
CA VAL A 90 8.69 -27.47 0.22
C VAL A 90 8.60 -27.99 1.65
N ARG A 91 9.36 -27.39 2.55
CA ARG A 91 9.31 -27.72 3.97
C ARG A 91 9.39 -26.50 4.85
N LEU A 92 8.88 -26.61 6.08
CA LEU A 92 9.01 -25.61 7.12
C LEU A 92 10.19 -25.98 8.02
N GLU A 93 11.04 -25.00 8.36
CA GLU A 93 12.12 -25.18 9.33
C GLU A 93 11.88 -24.31 10.55
N LYS A 94 11.80 -24.91 11.72
CA LYS A 94 11.60 -24.19 12.98
C LYS A 94 12.89 -23.63 13.56
N ASP A 95 13.94 -24.45 13.59
CA ASP A 95 15.24 -24.09 14.14
C ASP A 95 16.20 -23.74 13.04
N TYR A 96 16.35 -22.46 12.76
CA TYR A 96 17.19 -22.03 11.64
C TYR A 96 18.24 -20.97 12.01
N LEU A 97 18.18 -20.43 13.24
CA LEU A 97 19.07 -19.32 13.62
C LEU A 97 20.55 -19.69 13.65
N ASP A 98 20.86 -20.96 13.84
CA ASP A 98 22.25 -21.47 13.84
C ASP A 98 22.64 -22.15 12.51
N GLY A 99 21.80 -22.03 11.51
CA GLY A 99 22.02 -22.57 10.18
C GLY A 99 20.88 -23.45 9.70
N VAL A 100 20.77 -23.61 8.40
CA VAL A 100 19.78 -24.48 7.75
C VAL A 100 20.37 -25.04 6.47
N GLU A 101 20.16 -26.33 6.24
CA GLU A 101 20.53 -26.95 4.97
C GLU A 101 19.43 -26.72 3.94
N VAL A 102 19.82 -26.21 2.78
CA VAL A 102 18.92 -26.00 1.65
C VAL A 102 19.58 -26.55 0.41
N ASN A 103 18.85 -27.35 -0.36
CA ASN A 103 19.32 -27.93 -1.62
C ASN A 103 18.78 -27.17 -2.82
N GLU A 104 19.46 -27.24 -3.94
CA GLU A 104 18.95 -26.71 -5.21
C GLU A 104 17.61 -27.38 -5.55
N GLY A 105 16.65 -26.57 -6.03
CA GLY A 105 15.31 -27.04 -6.35
C GLY A 105 14.40 -27.25 -5.14
N GLU A 106 14.87 -26.89 -3.94
CA GLU A 106 14.11 -26.98 -2.68
C GLU A 106 13.72 -25.59 -2.21
N LEU A 107 12.54 -25.47 -1.61
CA LEU A 107 12.11 -24.28 -0.91
C LEU A 107 11.98 -24.57 0.58
N VAL A 108 12.68 -23.81 1.40
CA VAL A 108 12.57 -23.87 2.85
C VAL A 108 11.84 -22.64 3.33
N VAL A 109 10.69 -22.81 3.96
CA VAL A 109 9.96 -21.74 4.65
C VAL A 109 10.46 -21.70 6.08
N LEU A 110 11.07 -20.61 6.47
CA LEU A 110 11.54 -20.42 7.84
C LEU A 110 10.35 -20.01 8.72
N GLU A 111 10.28 -20.56 9.93
CA GLU A 111 9.17 -20.29 10.84
C GLU A 111 9.09 -18.80 11.19
N ASN A 112 7.89 -18.35 11.53
CA ASN A 112 7.54 -16.94 11.82
C ASN A 112 8.68 -16.18 12.49
N CYS A 113 9.21 -15.15 11.81
CA CYS A 113 10.35 -14.39 12.30
C CYS A 113 10.04 -13.61 13.58
N ARG A 114 8.76 -13.37 13.88
CA ARG A 114 8.36 -12.72 15.14
C ARG A 114 8.40 -13.63 16.35
N PHE A 115 8.67 -14.92 16.16
CA PHE A 115 9.04 -15.80 17.28
C PHE A 115 10.48 -15.53 17.75
N ASN A 116 11.27 -14.84 16.98
CA ASN A 116 12.67 -14.56 17.31
C ASN A 116 12.79 -13.27 18.11
N LYS A 117 13.37 -13.37 19.30
CA LYS A 117 13.58 -12.22 20.17
C LYS A 117 14.53 -11.22 19.50
N GLY A 118 14.12 -9.97 19.43
CA GLY A 118 14.91 -8.89 18.80
C GLY A 118 14.48 -8.56 17.38
N GLU A 119 13.51 -9.27 16.81
CA GLU A 119 13.04 -9.01 15.43
C GLU A 119 12.53 -7.58 15.27
N LYS A 120 11.57 -7.15 16.10
CA LYS A 120 10.99 -5.82 16.02
C LYS A 120 11.97 -4.70 16.34
N LYS A 121 12.94 -4.97 17.20
CA LYS A 121 13.94 -4.00 17.63
C LYS A 121 15.11 -3.89 16.66
N ASN A 122 15.10 -4.65 15.58
CA ASN A 122 16.23 -4.69 14.64
C ASN A 122 17.53 -5.04 15.34
N ALA A 123 17.50 -6.03 16.24
CA ALA A 123 18.66 -6.42 17.04
C ALA A 123 19.81 -6.86 16.14
N GLU A 124 20.99 -6.33 16.39
CA GLU A 124 22.19 -6.60 15.60
C GLU A 124 22.57 -8.08 15.59
N ASP A 125 22.55 -8.74 16.75
CA ASP A 125 22.89 -10.16 16.86
C ASP A 125 21.96 -11.03 16.01
N LEU A 126 20.64 -10.78 16.06
CA LEU A 126 19.66 -11.51 15.28
C LEU A 126 19.85 -11.23 13.78
N SER A 127 20.06 -9.98 13.42
CA SER A 127 20.29 -9.58 12.03
C SER A 127 21.50 -10.28 11.41
N LYS A 128 22.59 -10.41 12.18
CA LYS A 128 23.79 -11.13 11.76
C LYS A 128 23.53 -12.63 11.60
N LYS A 129 22.69 -13.23 12.44
CA LYS A 129 22.29 -14.64 12.29
C LYS A 129 21.51 -14.86 11.01
N TYR A 130 20.58 -13.99 10.68
CA TYR A 130 19.86 -14.05 9.40
C TYR A 130 20.83 -13.89 8.22
N ALA A 131 21.72 -12.94 8.29
CA ALA A 131 22.69 -12.67 7.23
C ALA A 131 23.62 -13.89 6.99
N ALA A 132 23.97 -14.61 8.05
CA ALA A 132 24.81 -15.84 7.94
C ALA A 132 24.09 -17.00 7.24
N LEU A 133 22.77 -16.96 7.11
CA LEU A 133 22.00 -18.00 6.43
C LEU A 133 22.10 -17.91 4.91
N CYS A 134 22.52 -16.78 4.36
CA CYS A 134 22.41 -16.55 2.92
C CYS A 134 23.67 -15.92 2.32
N ASP A 135 23.80 -16.08 1.02
CA ASP A 135 24.77 -15.39 0.18
C ASP A 135 24.12 -14.14 -0.43
N VAL A 136 22.82 -14.19 -0.66
CA VAL A 136 22.02 -13.08 -1.20
C VAL A 136 20.75 -12.93 -0.37
N PHE A 137 20.54 -11.73 0.16
CA PHE A 137 19.27 -11.34 0.78
C PHE A 137 18.41 -10.59 -0.23
N VAL A 138 17.14 -10.96 -0.33
CA VAL A 138 16.15 -10.35 -1.21
C VAL A 138 15.02 -9.75 -0.39
N MET A 139 14.87 -8.43 -0.44
CA MET A 139 13.72 -7.75 0.14
C MET A 139 12.60 -7.71 -0.90
N ASP A 140 11.46 -8.31 -0.59
CA ASP A 140 10.33 -8.39 -1.51
C ASP A 140 9.00 -8.02 -0.86
N ALA A 141 9.03 -7.55 0.39
CA ALA A 141 7.85 -7.22 1.18
C ALA A 141 7.66 -5.71 1.30
N PHE A 142 7.13 -5.07 0.27
CA PHE A 142 6.89 -3.63 0.30
C PHE A 142 6.01 -3.21 1.49
N GLY A 143 4.99 -4.01 1.83
CA GLY A 143 4.09 -3.73 2.94
C GLY A 143 4.78 -3.56 4.31
N THR A 144 5.99 -4.04 4.47
CA THR A 144 6.80 -3.91 5.69
C THR A 144 8.04 -3.03 5.51
N ALA A 145 8.21 -2.43 4.34
CA ALA A 145 9.41 -1.65 3.99
C ALA A 145 9.57 -0.37 4.83
N HIS A 146 8.49 0.11 5.44
CA HIS A 146 8.49 1.28 6.32
C HIS A 146 8.97 0.97 7.75
N ARG A 147 9.27 -0.29 8.06
CA ARG A 147 9.71 -0.73 9.38
C ARG A 147 11.18 -1.16 9.35
N ALA A 148 11.98 -0.59 10.26
CA ALA A 148 13.37 -1.01 10.46
C ALA A 148 13.39 -2.18 11.45
N GLN A 149 13.26 -3.40 10.94
CA GLN A 149 13.27 -4.64 11.73
C GLN A 149 14.41 -5.55 11.27
N ALA A 150 14.69 -6.61 12.02
CA ALA A 150 15.83 -7.48 11.69
C ALA A 150 15.71 -8.13 10.30
N THR A 151 14.49 -8.57 9.90
CA THR A 151 14.28 -9.20 8.58
C THR A 151 14.08 -8.20 7.43
N THR A 152 13.84 -6.92 7.72
CA THR A 152 13.59 -5.91 6.68
C THR A 152 14.76 -4.95 6.50
N TYR A 153 15.53 -4.71 7.54
CA TYR A 153 16.63 -3.75 7.55
C TYR A 153 17.96 -4.39 7.97
N GLY A 154 18.02 -4.94 9.18
CA GLY A 154 19.27 -5.42 9.76
C GLY A 154 19.95 -6.52 8.94
N VAL A 155 19.19 -7.50 8.45
CA VAL A 155 19.74 -8.55 7.59
C VAL A 155 20.38 -7.98 6.32
N ALA A 156 19.73 -6.97 5.72
CA ALA A 156 20.25 -6.32 4.53
C ALA A 156 21.57 -5.58 4.81
N GLN A 157 21.74 -5.12 6.03
CA GLN A 157 22.96 -4.44 6.46
C GLN A 157 24.17 -5.38 6.50
N PHE A 158 23.96 -6.64 6.89
CA PHE A 158 25.05 -7.60 7.14
C PHE A 158 25.16 -8.72 6.09
N ALA A 159 24.18 -8.91 5.25
CA ALA A 159 24.23 -9.93 4.20
C ALA A 159 25.35 -9.61 3.18
N PRO A 160 25.98 -10.63 2.58
CA PRO A 160 27.01 -10.38 1.56
C PRO A 160 26.49 -9.57 0.38
N VAL A 161 25.28 -9.84 -0.09
CA VAL A 161 24.60 -9.10 -1.15
C VAL A 161 23.17 -8.85 -0.69
N ALA A 162 22.67 -7.63 -0.90
CA ALA A 162 21.28 -7.26 -0.59
C ALA A 162 20.64 -6.61 -1.81
N CYS A 163 19.46 -7.09 -2.19
CA CYS A 163 18.76 -6.64 -3.40
C CYS A 163 17.25 -6.60 -3.21
N ALA A 164 16.57 -6.00 -4.17
CA ALA A 164 15.12 -5.99 -4.25
C ALA A 164 14.62 -7.17 -5.07
N GLY A 165 13.58 -7.83 -4.59
CA GLY A 165 12.83 -8.80 -5.39
C GLY A 165 11.94 -8.11 -6.41
N PRO A 166 11.39 -8.86 -7.37
CA PRO A 166 10.54 -8.31 -8.43
C PRO A 166 9.32 -7.54 -7.91
N LEU A 167 8.71 -7.99 -6.81
CA LEU A 167 7.53 -7.34 -6.24
C LEU A 167 7.87 -5.96 -5.67
N LEU A 168 8.95 -5.87 -4.90
CA LEU A 168 9.43 -4.59 -4.36
C LEU A 168 9.89 -3.66 -5.49
N ALA A 169 10.63 -4.18 -6.45
CA ALA A 169 11.13 -3.39 -7.58
C ALA A 169 9.97 -2.79 -8.39
N ALA A 170 8.94 -3.57 -8.68
CA ALA A 170 7.76 -3.09 -9.41
C ALA A 170 7.01 -1.99 -8.64
N GLU A 171 6.87 -2.17 -7.32
CA GLU A 171 6.23 -1.16 -6.45
C GLU A 171 6.99 0.17 -6.48
N LEU A 172 8.30 0.11 -6.30
CA LEU A 172 9.15 1.32 -6.32
C LEU A 172 9.17 2.00 -7.68
N GLU A 173 9.17 1.23 -8.75
CA GLU A 173 9.11 1.77 -10.12
C GLU A 173 7.79 2.50 -10.37
N ALA A 174 6.66 1.90 -10.00
CA ALA A 174 5.34 2.50 -10.17
C ALA A 174 5.19 3.78 -9.36
N LEU A 175 5.59 3.76 -8.08
CA LEU A 175 5.52 4.91 -7.20
C LEU A 175 6.47 6.03 -7.65
N GLY A 176 7.67 5.69 -8.09
CA GLY A 176 8.62 6.64 -8.63
C GLY A 176 8.09 7.31 -9.90
N LYS A 177 7.47 6.55 -10.78
CA LYS A 177 6.87 7.09 -12.02
C LYS A 177 5.75 8.09 -11.72
N ALA A 178 5.00 7.87 -10.64
CA ALA A 178 3.91 8.77 -10.23
C ALA A 178 4.42 10.01 -9.47
N MET A 179 5.50 9.89 -8.70
CA MET A 179 5.95 10.93 -7.76
C MET A 179 7.21 11.66 -8.20
N ASP A 180 8.11 11.00 -8.94
CA ASP A 180 9.39 11.56 -9.35
C ASP A 180 9.31 11.99 -10.81
N ASN A 181 9.09 13.26 -11.06
CA ASN A 181 8.96 13.81 -12.41
C ASN A 181 7.85 13.14 -13.23
N PRO A 182 6.59 13.16 -12.74
CA PRO A 182 5.48 12.51 -13.43
C PRO A 182 5.13 13.17 -14.76
N ALA A 183 4.56 12.38 -15.69
CA ALA A 183 3.94 12.93 -16.89
C ALA A 183 2.78 13.85 -16.48
N ARG A 184 2.71 15.04 -17.10
CA ARG A 184 1.76 16.08 -16.70
C ARG A 184 0.62 16.23 -17.71
N PRO A 185 -0.59 16.58 -17.27
CA PRO A 185 -0.96 16.96 -15.88
C PRO A 185 -0.92 15.77 -14.92
N MET A 186 -0.39 15.99 -13.72
CA MET A 186 -0.42 15.05 -12.63
C MET A 186 -1.53 15.44 -11.66
N VAL A 187 -2.47 14.52 -11.42
CA VAL A 187 -3.63 14.71 -10.56
C VAL A 187 -3.50 13.81 -9.33
N ALA A 188 -3.58 14.43 -8.16
CA ALA A 188 -3.61 13.71 -6.89
C ALA A 188 -5.04 13.71 -6.33
N ILE A 189 -5.47 12.55 -5.83
CA ILE A 189 -6.78 12.37 -5.20
C ILE A 189 -6.55 11.94 -3.75
N VAL A 190 -7.02 12.75 -2.80
CA VAL A 190 -6.91 12.48 -1.37
C VAL A 190 -8.30 12.52 -0.75
N GLY A 191 -8.82 11.35 -0.43
CA GLY A 191 -10.07 11.19 0.32
C GLY A 191 -9.79 10.74 1.74
N GLY A 192 -10.71 11.03 2.64
CA GLY A 192 -10.59 10.63 4.03
C GLY A 192 -11.44 11.50 4.94
N SER A 193 -11.42 11.20 6.23
CA SER A 193 -12.27 11.87 7.20
C SER A 193 -11.70 13.23 7.67
N LYS A 194 -10.37 13.34 7.78
CA LYS A 194 -9.74 14.49 8.43
C LYS A 194 -8.51 15.01 7.69
N VAL A 195 -8.45 16.33 7.52
CA VAL A 195 -7.25 17.03 7.00
C VAL A 195 -6.05 16.76 7.91
N SER A 196 -6.24 16.80 9.23
CA SER A 196 -5.15 16.61 10.20
C SER A 196 -4.40 15.29 10.02
N THR A 197 -5.13 14.21 9.76
CA THR A 197 -4.51 12.89 9.58
C THR A 197 -3.85 12.72 8.21
N LYS A 198 -4.25 13.52 7.22
CA LYS A 198 -3.74 13.47 5.84
C LYS A 198 -2.83 14.64 5.49
N LEU A 199 -2.56 15.51 6.45
CA LEU A 199 -1.76 16.72 6.20
C LEU A 199 -0.36 16.40 5.63
N PRO A 200 0.40 15.39 6.11
CA PRO A 200 1.67 15.03 5.50
C PRO A 200 1.54 14.58 4.04
N VAL A 201 0.49 13.82 3.71
CA VAL A 201 0.19 13.38 2.34
C VAL A 201 -0.13 14.58 1.46
N LEU A 202 -1.01 15.48 1.94
CA LEU A 202 -1.40 16.69 1.21
C LEU A 202 -0.19 17.58 0.93
N ASN A 203 0.64 17.85 1.92
CA ASN A 203 1.85 18.66 1.76
C ASN A 203 2.83 18.07 0.75
N SER A 204 3.03 16.76 0.79
CA SER A 204 3.91 16.06 -0.14
C SER A 204 3.38 16.12 -1.57
N LEU A 205 2.10 15.80 -1.76
CA LEU A 205 1.48 15.78 -3.08
C LEU A 205 1.38 17.17 -3.72
N LEU A 206 1.19 18.22 -2.92
CA LEU A 206 1.16 19.59 -3.44
C LEU A 206 2.48 20.03 -4.08
N LYS A 207 3.58 19.36 -3.76
CA LYS A 207 4.88 19.65 -4.38
C LYS A 207 4.99 19.08 -5.79
N VAL A 208 4.18 18.10 -6.15
CA VAL A 208 4.29 17.38 -7.41
C VAL A 208 3.03 17.43 -8.28
N CYS A 209 1.85 17.64 -7.70
CA CYS A 209 0.61 17.63 -8.47
C CYS A 209 0.31 18.98 -9.14
N ASP A 210 -0.35 18.91 -10.28
CA ASP A 210 -0.89 20.09 -10.98
C ASP A 210 -2.28 20.40 -10.48
N GLN A 211 -3.05 19.38 -10.11
CA GLN A 211 -4.40 19.54 -9.54
C GLN A 211 -4.62 18.56 -8.40
N LEU A 212 -5.40 18.98 -7.41
CA LEU A 212 -5.75 18.18 -6.24
C LEU A 212 -7.25 17.97 -6.21
N ILE A 213 -7.67 16.72 -6.05
CA ILE A 213 -9.06 16.32 -5.79
C ILE A 213 -9.12 15.86 -4.35
N VAL A 214 -10.06 16.38 -3.58
CA VAL A 214 -10.28 15.98 -2.19
C VAL A 214 -11.67 15.39 -2.01
N GLY A 215 -11.81 14.45 -1.08
CA GLY A 215 -13.07 13.75 -0.84
C GLY A 215 -13.34 13.50 0.64
N GLY A 216 -14.57 13.15 0.96
CA GLY A 216 -15.00 12.83 2.32
C GLY A 216 -14.98 14.03 3.26
N GLY A 217 -14.66 13.82 4.54
CA GLY A 217 -14.54 14.87 5.53
C GLY A 217 -13.47 15.91 5.19
N ILE A 218 -12.42 15.50 4.47
CA ILE A 218 -11.41 16.43 3.94
C ILE A 218 -12.07 17.42 3.00
N ALA A 219 -12.88 16.95 2.05
CA ALA A 219 -13.62 17.83 1.12
C ALA A 219 -14.54 18.77 1.88
N ASN A 220 -15.21 18.31 2.93
CA ASN A 220 -16.10 19.16 3.74
C ASN A 220 -15.34 20.33 4.37
N THR A 221 -14.13 20.10 4.86
CA THR A 221 -13.27 21.14 5.40
C THR A 221 -12.86 22.15 4.31
N PHE A 222 -12.54 21.68 3.10
CA PHE A 222 -12.23 22.55 1.96
C PHE A 222 -13.46 23.33 1.48
N ILE A 223 -14.65 22.72 1.49
CA ILE A 223 -15.91 23.37 1.14
C ILE A 223 -16.21 24.49 2.14
N ALA A 224 -16.04 24.22 3.44
CA ALA A 224 -16.19 25.24 4.48
C ALA A 224 -15.17 26.38 4.31
N ALA A 225 -13.92 26.03 3.96
CA ALA A 225 -12.87 27.01 3.69
C ALA A 225 -13.21 27.91 2.49
N ALA A 226 -13.95 27.41 1.52
CA ALA A 226 -14.44 28.19 0.38
C ALA A 226 -15.65 29.09 0.72
N GLY A 227 -16.11 29.06 1.96
CA GLY A 227 -17.19 29.94 2.45
C GLY A 227 -18.59 29.33 2.42
N HIS A 228 -18.71 28.02 2.15
CA HIS A 228 -20.02 27.36 2.12
C HIS A 228 -20.38 26.75 3.47
N LYS A 229 -21.68 26.61 3.72
CA LYS A 229 -22.20 25.89 4.88
C LYS A 229 -22.08 24.38 4.65
N VAL A 230 -21.69 23.64 5.69
CA VAL A 230 -21.59 22.19 5.65
C VAL A 230 -22.53 21.49 6.65
N GLY A 231 -23.36 22.24 7.37
CA GLY A 231 -24.31 21.70 8.35
C GLY A 231 -23.62 20.93 9.47
N LYS A 232 -24.10 19.71 9.73
CA LYS A 232 -23.53 18.78 10.73
C LYS A 232 -22.47 17.86 10.14
N SER A 233 -21.98 18.14 8.95
CA SER A 233 -20.96 17.33 8.32
C SER A 233 -19.70 17.24 9.14
N LEU A 234 -18.99 16.11 9.03
CA LEU A 234 -17.64 15.97 9.56
C LEU A 234 -16.75 17.02 8.92
N CYS A 235 -16.27 17.96 9.74
CA CYS A 235 -15.46 19.09 9.29
C CYS A 235 -14.55 19.54 10.42
N GLU A 236 -13.27 19.77 10.10
CA GLU A 236 -12.30 20.27 11.08
C GLU A 236 -12.28 21.80 11.04
N ASN A 237 -13.10 22.44 11.86
CA ASN A 237 -13.20 23.90 11.91
C ASN A 237 -11.86 24.57 12.26
N ASP A 238 -11.04 23.93 13.06
CA ASP A 238 -9.71 24.42 13.46
C ASP A 238 -8.73 24.46 12.28
N LEU A 239 -9.02 23.74 11.19
CA LEU A 239 -8.14 23.63 10.02
C LEU A 239 -8.68 24.32 8.78
N ILE A 240 -9.71 25.16 8.91
CA ILE A 240 -10.24 25.93 7.78
C ILE A 240 -9.17 26.83 7.18
N ASP A 241 -8.38 27.52 8.01
CA ASP A 241 -7.30 28.38 7.52
C ASP A 241 -6.21 27.56 6.84
N THR A 242 -5.87 26.39 7.38
CA THR A 242 -4.93 25.46 6.75
C THR A 242 -5.44 24.99 5.39
N ALA A 243 -6.73 24.66 5.28
CA ALA A 243 -7.34 24.26 4.01
C ALA A 243 -7.29 25.39 2.98
N LYS A 244 -7.51 26.65 3.40
CA LYS A 244 -7.35 27.83 2.52
C LYS A 244 -5.93 27.94 1.99
N GLU A 245 -4.93 27.76 2.86
CA GLU A 245 -3.52 27.80 2.47
C GLU A 245 -3.16 26.70 1.47
N LEU A 246 -3.65 25.48 1.71
CA LEU A 246 -3.43 24.34 0.81
C LEU A 246 -4.10 24.59 -0.54
N ALA A 247 -5.34 25.07 -0.54
CA ALA A 247 -6.09 25.37 -1.76
C ALA A 247 -5.42 26.46 -2.61
N ALA A 248 -4.73 27.41 -1.98
CA ALA A 248 -4.00 28.46 -2.69
C ALA A 248 -2.75 27.96 -3.43
N LYS A 249 -2.25 26.75 -3.09
CA LYS A 249 -1.02 26.20 -3.68
C LYS A 249 -1.25 25.36 -4.93
N THR A 250 -2.51 25.08 -5.26
CA THR A 250 -2.85 24.19 -6.39
C THR A 250 -4.23 24.56 -6.93
N GLN A 251 -4.65 23.86 -7.97
CA GLN A 251 -6.01 23.96 -8.50
C GLN A 251 -6.83 22.80 -7.95
N ILE A 252 -8.01 23.13 -7.43
CA ILE A 252 -9.00 22.17 -6.96
C ILE A 252 -10.26 22.38 -7.80
N PRO A 253 -10.84 21.32 -8.40
CA PRO A 253 -12.10 21.44 -9.13
C PRO A 253 -13.20 22.04 -8.24
N GLU A 254 -14.01 22.94 -8.80
CA GLU A 254 -15.04 23.64 -8.07
C GLU A 254 -16.09 22.69 -7.50
N PHE A 255 -16.41 22.83 -6.22
CA PHE A 255 -17.54 22.17 -5.57
C PHE A 255 -18.81 22.93 -5.88
N VAL A 256 -19.81 22.26 -6.41
CA VAL A 256 -21.08 22.85 -6.83
C VAL A 256 -22.25 22.27 -6.05
N ASP A 257 -22.31 20.95 -5.96
CA ASP A 257 -23.37 20.20 -5.31
C ASP A 257 -22.84 19.03 -4.49
N VAL A 258 -23.67 18.58 -3.58
CA VAL A 258 -23.34 17.50 -2.64
C VAL A 258 -24.56 16.59 -2.47
N VAL A 259 -24.33 15.39 -1.93
CA VAL A 259 -25.40 14.48 -1.53
C VAL A 259 -25.39 14.39 -0.02
N VAL A 260 -26.54 14.72 0.58
CA VAL A 260 -26.66 14.83 2.04
C VAL A 260 -27.63 13.81 2.61
N GLY A 261 -27.44 13.48 3.88
CA GLY A 261 -28.36 12.72 4.71
C GLY A 261 -28.50 13.41 6.06
N LYS A 262 -29.45 12.94 6.86
CA LYS A 262 -29.71 13.51 8.20
C LYS A 262 -29.01 12.71 9.30
N GLU A 263 -28.64 11.47 9.03
CA GLU A 263 -27.99 10.57 9.97
C GLU A 263 -26.91 9.74 9.25
N PHE A 264 -25.87 9.35 9.97
CA PHE A 264 -24.89 8.39 9.44
C PHE A 264 -25.44 6.96 9.60
N ASP A 265 -26.29 6.58 8.66
CA ASP A 265 -26.95 5.27 8.64
C ASP A 265 -27.14 4.82 7.20
N GLU A 266 -26.96 3.52 6.94
CA GLU A 266 -27.11 2.93 5.60
C GLU A 266 -28.51 3.09 5.00
N LYS A 267 -29.51 3.37 5.84
CA LYS A 267 -30.91 3.55 5.42
C LYS A 267 -31.34 5.01 5.30
N THR A 268 -30.46 5.95 5.66
CA THR A 268 -30.83 7.37 5.59
C THR A 268 -31.09 7.77 4.14
N PRO A 269 -32.20 8.47 3.86
CA PRO A 269 -32.45 8.96 2.51
C PRO A 269 -31.38 9.94 2.04
N ALA A 270 -30.95 9.78 0.78
CA ALA A 270 -29.97 10.67 0.15
C ALA A 270 -30.70 11.77 -0.63
N VAL A 271 -30.27 13.00 -0.46
CA VAL A 271 -30.79 14.16 -1.18
C VAL A 271 -29.62 14.92 -1.82
N THR A 272 -29.71 15.14 -3.13
CA THR A 272 -28.74 15.97 -3.85
C THR A 272 -29.13 17.42 -3.70
N LYS A 273 -28.19 18.27 -3.26
CA LYS A 273 -28.41 19.70 -3.05
C LYS A 273 -27.26 20.52 -3.63
N ASP A 274 -27.59 21.69 -4.17
CA ASP A 274 -26.56 22.70 -4.41
C ASP A 274 -26.00 23.16 -3.05
N LEU A 275 -24.71 23.57 -3.03
CA LEU A 275 -24.06 23.97 -1.77
C LEU A 275 -24.81 25.08 -1.03
N LYS A 276 -25.41 26.02 -1.75
CA LYS A 276 -26.21 27.11 -1.15
C LYS A 276 -27.43 26.59 -0.38
N ASP A 277 -27.91 25.38 -0.66
CA ASP A 277 -29.15 24.84 -0.09
C ASP A 277 -28.85 23.82 1.05
N VAL A 278 -27.60 23.65 1.45
CA VAL A 278 -27.24 22.78 2.56
C VAL A 278 -27.81 23.37 3.86
N ALA A 279 -28.61 22.57 4.57
CA ALA A 279 -29.25 22.96 5.82
C ALA A 279 -28.34 22.71 7.03
N ASP A 280 -28.65 23.33 8.15
CA ASP A 280 -27.87 23.22 9.39
C ASP A 280 -27.84 21.79 9.95
N ASP A 281 -28.84 20.95 9.64
CA ASP A 281 -28.93 19.58 10.06
C ASP A 281 -28.52 18.57 8.98
N ASP A 282 -28.06 19.03 7.82
CA ASP A 282 -27.55 18.17 6.76
C ASP A 282 -26.14 17.66 7.08
N MET A 283 -25.87 16.43 6.68
CA MET A 283 -24.55 15.82 6.69
C MET A 283 -24.16 15.44 5.25
N ILE A 284 -23.04 15.96 4.79
CA ILE A 284 -22.53 15.66 3.46
C ILE A 284 -21.87 14.29 3.48
N PHE A 285 -22.36 13.37 2.66
CA PHE A 285 -21.85 12.01 2.54
C PHE A 285 -21.31 11.67 1.14
N ASP A 286 -21.52 12.54 0.15
CA ASP A 286 -20.98 12.36 -1.20
C ASP A 286 -20.95 13.71 -1.92
N LEU A 287 -20.16 13.77 -2.98
CA LEU A 287 -20.19 14.89 -3.91
C LEU A 287 -21.28 14.64 -4.95
N GLY A 288 -21.95 15.71 -5.36
CA GLY A 288 -23.04 15.62 -6.31
C GLY A 288 -22.58 15.53 -7.77
N PRO A 289 -23.52 15.27 -8.70
CA PRO A 289 -23.17 15.05 -10.11
C PRO A 289 -22.51 16.26 -10.78
N LYS A 290 -22.85 17.48 -10.40
CA LYS A 290 -22.19 18.68 -10.96
C LYS A 290 -20.74 18.83 -10.48
N SER A 291 -20.48 18.57 -9.20
CA SER A 291 -19.13 18.52 -8.64
C SER A 291 -18.32 17.43 -9.31
N MET A 292 -18.91 16.25 -9.49
CA MET A 292 -18.25 15.11 -10.14
C MET A 292 -17.96 15.37 -11.60
N ALA A 293 -18.80 16.13 -12.31
CA ALA A 293 -18.51 16.52 -13.69
C ALA A 293 -17.21 17.33 -13.79
N ASN A 294 -17.00 18.26 -12.86
CA ASN A 294 -15.76 19.04 -12.79
C ASN A 294 -14.56 18.16 -12.46
N ILE A 295 -14.71 17.26 -11.51
CA ILE A 295 -13.64 16.31 -11.11
C ILE A 295 -13.29 15.37 -12.26
N ASN A 296 -14.29 14.81 -12.94
CA ASN A 296 -14.07 13.85 -14.02
C ASN A 296 -13.44 14.48 -15.26
N GLU A 297 -13.70 15.75 -15.52
CA GLU A 297 -13.02 16.49 -16.59
C GLU A 297 -11.51 16.61 -16.31
N VAL A 298 -11.13 16.88 -15.07
CA VAL A 298 -9.73 16.93 -14.63
C VAL A 298 -9.08 15.56 -14.81
N ILE A 299 -9.75 14.49 -14.41
CA ILE A 299 -9.26 13.11 -14.51
C ILE A 299 -9.08 12.74 -15.99
N LYS A 300 -10.02 13.09 -16.86
CA LYS A 300 -9.97 12.80 -18.28
C LYS A 300 -8.72 13.36 -18.96
N ASN A 301 -8.28 14.53 -18.54
CA ASN A 301 -7.14 15.24 -19.12
C ASN A 301 -5.80 14.91 -18.44
N ALA A 302 -5.81 14.11 -17.36
CA ALA A 302 -4.61 13.76 -16.63
C ALA A 302 -3.70 12.81 -17.44
N LYS A 303 -2.39 12.91 -17.20
CA LYS A 303 -1.40 11.95 -17.69
C LYS A 303 -0.88 11.04 -16.57
N THR A 304 -0.95 11.51 -15.34
CA THR A 304 -0.62 10.73 -14.13
C THR A 304 -1.70 10.96 -13.10
N ILE A 305 -2.17 9.88 -12.45
CA ILE A 305 -3.14 9.95 -11.37
C ILE A 305 -2.60 9.16 -10.17
N LEU A 306 -2.58 9.80 -9.00
CA LEU A 306 -2.35 9.12 -7.74
C LEU A 306 -3.65 9.15 -6.94
N TRP A 307 -4.23 7.99 -6.70
CA TRP A 307 -5.53 7.83 -6.07
C TRP A 307 -5.39 7.25 -4.67
N ASN A 308 -5.72 8.08 -3.66
CA ASN A 308 -5.75 7.68 -2.26
C ASN A 308 -7.03 8.18 -1.59
N GLY A 309 -8.05 7.36 -1.59
CA GLY A 309 -9.30 7.60 -0.87
C GLY A 309 -10.51 7.92 -1.74
N PRO A 310 -11.71 7.64 -1.22
CA PRO A 310 -12.98 7.90 -1.90
C PRO A 310 -13.39 9.37 -1.78
N VAL A 311 -14.44 9.77 -2.52
CA VAL A 311 -15.02 11.11 -2.42
C VAL A 311 -16.31 11.14 -1.58
N GLY A 312 -16.79 9.99 -1.13
CA GLY A 312 -17.99 9.88 -0.30
C GLY A 312 -18.02 8.59 0.49
N VAL A 313 -19.12 8.38 1.21
CA VAL A 313 -19.36 7.15 2.01
C VAL A 313 -19.87 6.07 1.05
N PHE A 314 -18.97 5.54 0.23
CA PHE A 314 -19.32 4.62 -0.85
C PHE A 314 -19.82 3.26 -0.36
N GLU A 315 -19.62 2.93 0.91
CA GLU A 315 -20.13 1.72 1.54
C GLU A 315 -21.67 1.72 1.58
N PHE A 316 -22.27 2.89 1.63
CA PHE A 316 -23.72 3.06 1.54
C PHE A 316 -24.10 3.34 0.08
N ASP A 317 -24.91 2.48 -0.51
CA ASP A 317 -25.21 2.53 -1.94
C ASP A 317 -25.77 3.88 -2.40
N GLN A 318 -26.60 4.55 -1.57
CA GLN A 318 -27.17 5.86 -1.89
C GLN A 318 -26.13 7.00 -1.89
N PHE A 319 -24.96 6.76 -1.33
CA PHE A 319 -23.84 7.71 -1.28
C PHE A 319 -22.62 7.23 -2.06
N ALA A 320 -22.80 6.24 -2.93
CA ALA A 320 -21.71 5.62 -3.69
C ALA A 320 -21.47 6.24 -5.07
N ALA A 321 -22.43 7.01 -5.57
CA ALA A 321 -22.41 7.50 -6.97
C ALA A 321 -21.18 8.35 -7.31
N GLY A 322 -20.72 9.20 -6.41
CA GLY A 322 -19.54 10.04 -6.62
C GLY A 322 -18.27 9.21 -6.77
N THR A 323 -18.03 8.30 -5.85
CA THR A 323 -16.85 7.43 -5.89
C THR A 323 -16.89 6.50 -7.10
N LYS A 324 -18.07 5.96 -7.42
CA LYS A 324 -18.24 5.13 -8.63
C LYS A 324 -17.93 5.91 -9.90
N SER A 325 -18.47 7.12 -10.02
CA SER A 325 -18.22 8.00 -11.15
C SER A 325 -16.72 8.29 -11.32
N MET A 326 -16.05 8.58 -10.23
CA MET A 326 -14.60 8.84 -10.22
C MET A 326 -13.82 7.58 -10.60
N ALA A 327 -14.16 6.43 -10.04
CA ALA A 327 -13.51 5.15 -10.37
C ALA A 327 -13.62 4.83 -11.85
N ASP A 328 -14.80 5.03 -12.44
CA ASP A 328 -15.04 4.82 -13.86
C ASP A 328 -14.23 5.82 -14.72
N ALA A 329 -14.15 7.08 -14.29
CA ALA A 329 -13.34 8.09 -14.99
C ALA A 329 -11.85 7.74 -14.99
N ILE A 330 -11.32 7.29 -13.86
CA ILE A 330 -9.92 6.84 -13.76
C ILE A 330 -9.70 5.62 -14.64
N ALA A 331 -10.61 4.65 -14.60
CA ALA A 331 -10.55 3.42 -15.40
C ALA A 331 -10.54 3.69 -16.91
N ASN A 332 -11.27 4.71 -17.35
CA ASN A 332 -11.39 5.09 -18.77
C ASN A 332 -10.35 6.13 -19.20
N SER A 333 -9.53 6.62 -18.29
CA SER A 333 -8.46 7.58 -18.57
C SER A 333 -7.26 6.90 -19.25
N ASP A 334 -6.56 7.64 -20.09
CA ASP A 334 -5.28 7.23 -20.68
C ASP A 334 -4.09 7.47 -19.72
N ALA A 335 -4.34 7.98 -18.53
CA ALA A 335 -3.31 8.29 -17.56
C ALA A 335 -2.65 7.03 -16.98
N PHE A 336 -1.39 7.16 -16.59
CA PHE A 336 -0.78 6.20 -15.68
C PHE A 336 -1.37 6.41 -14.30
N SER A 337 -2.12 5.43 -13.80
CA SER A 337 -2.84 5.51 -12.53
C SER A 337 -2.22 4.60 -11.48
N VAL A 338 -1.94 5.17 -10.30
CA VAL A 338 -1.48 4.43 -9.12
C VAL A 338 -2.51 4.64 -8.02
N ALA A 339 -2.95 3.55 -7.43
CA ALA A 339 -3.91 3.56 -6.34
C ALA A 339 -3.34 2.83 -5.12
N GLY A 340 -3.68 3.31 -3.93
CA GLY A 340 -3.28 2.67 -2.69
C GLY A 340 -4.11 3.13 -1.50
N GLY A 341 -4.03 2.36 -0.42
CA GLY A 341 -4.85 2.52 0.77
C GLY A 341 -6.05 1.59 0.79
N GLY A 342 -6.49 1.21 1.99
CA GLY A 342 -7.55 0.21 2.17
C GLY A 342 -8.88 0.61 1.53
N ASP A 343 -9.33 1.84 1.78
CA ASP A 343 -10.60 2.33 1.22
C ASP A 343 -10.55 2.45 -0.30
N THR A 344 -9.40 2.82 -0.84
CA THR A 344 -9.20 2.89 -2.30
C THR A 344 -9.34 1.51 -2.93
N ILE A 345 -8.68 0.51 -2.35
CA ILE A 345 -8.74 -0.87 -2.83
C ILE A 345 -10.17 -1.40 -2.74
N ASN A 346 -10.88 -1.11 -1.63
CA ASN A 346 -12.28 -1.50 -1.46
C ASN A 346 -13.17 -0.85 -2.54
N SER A 347 -12.94 0.41 -2.88
CA SER A 347 -13.65 1.10 -3.96
C SER A 347 -13.39 0.45 -5.31
N ILE A 348 -12.14 0.15 -5.60
CA ILE A 348 -11.74 -0.51 -6.85
C ILE A 348 -12.43 -1.86 -7.01
N GLN A 349 -12.49 -2.66 -5.93
CA GLN A 349 -13.14 -3.96 -5.92
C GLN A 349 -14.66 -3.82 -6.07
N LYS A 350 -15.28 -2.91 -5.31
CA LYS A 350 -16.73 -2.68 -5.36
C LYS A 350 -17.20 -2.28 -6.76
N PHE A 351 -16.45 -1.44 -7.45
CA PHE A 351 -16.85 -0.93 -8.77
C PHE A 351 -16.20 -1.68 -9.93
N GLY A 352 -15.46 -2.74 -9.66
CA GLY A 352 -14.96 -3.67 -10.67
C GLY A 352 -13.95 -3.08 -11.66
N VAL A 353 -13.12 -2.14 -11.24
CA VAL A 353 -12.15 -1.45 -12.12
C VAL A 353 -10.71 -1.93 -11.94
N THR A 354 -10.49 -3.03 -11.23
CA THR A 354 -9.16 -3.56 -10.89
C THR A 354 -8.22 -3.63 -12.11
N ASP A 355 -8.70 -4.20 -13.22
CA ASP A 355 -7.88 -4.44 -14.41
C ASP A 355 -7.57 -3.17 -15.22
N LYS A 356 -8.19 -2.05 -14.87
CA LYS A 356 -8.05 -0.78 -15.59
C LYS A 356 -7.23 0.27 -14.83
N ILE A 357 -6.76 -0.07 -13.62
CA ILE A 357 -5.82 0.77 -12.87
C ILE A 357 -4.41 0.30 -13.19
N SER A 358 -3.52 1.20 -13.57
CA SER A 358 -2.16 0.86 -14.02
C SER A 358 -1.37 0.13 -12.94
N TYR A 359 -1.45 0.58 -11.70
CA TYR A 359 -0.82 -0.09 -10.56
C TYR A 359 -1.63 0.10 -9.30
N ILE A 360 -1.87 -1.00 -8.58
CA ILE A 360 -2.55 -0.98 -7.28
C ILE A 360 -1.54 -1.40 -6.22
N SER A 361 -1.20 -0.48 -5.34
CA SER A 361 -0.29 -0.78 -4.22
C SER A 361 -0.99 -1.62 -3.16
N THR A 362 -0.33 -2.68 -2.72
CA THR A 362 -0.80 -3.49 -1.59
C THR A 362 -0.09 -3.10 -0.30
N GLY A 363 0.74 -2.06 -0.34
CA GLY A 363 1.65 -1.69 0.74
C GLY A 363 1.02 -1.04 1.97
N GLY A 364 -0.24 -0.61 1.92
CA GLY A 364 -0.91 0.00 3.07
C GLY A 364 -0.11 1.15 3.68
N GLY A 365 0.39 0.96 4.90
CA GLY A 365 1.18 1.96 5.62
C GLY A 365 2.46 2.38 4.90
N ALA A 366 3.15 1.45 4.27
CA ALA A 366 4.37 1.76 3.51
C ALA A 366 4.06 2.65 2.29
N PHE A 367 2.94 2.39 1.60
CA PHE A 367 2.47 3.24 0.52
C PHE A 367 2.22 4.67 1.01
N LEU A 368 1.50 4.82 2.13
CA LEU A 368 1.21 6.13 2.69
C LEU A 368 2.48 6.87 3.09
N GLU A 369 3.41 6.22 3.77
CA GLU A 369 4.69 6.83 4.15
C GLU A 369 5.52 7.23 2.93
N PHE A 370 5.51 6.42 1.87
CA PHE A 370 6.17 6.80 0.62
C PHE A 370 5.55 8.07 0.01
N VAL A 371 4.23 8.11 -0.07
CA VAL A 371 3.49 9.26 -0.61
C VAL A 371 3.68 10.51 0.26
N GLU A 372 3.86 10.35 1.58
CA GLU A 372 4.20 11.43 2.50
C GLU A 372 5.61 11.99 2.28
N GLY A 373 6.41 11.37 1.42
CA GLY A 373 7.78 11.78 1.15
C GLY A 373 8.80 11.23 2.15
N LYS A 374 8.40 10.29 3.00
CA LYS A 374 9.30 9.66 3.96
C LYS A 374 10.19 8.64 3.25
N LYS A 375 11.44 8.54 3.72
CA LYS A 375 12.33 7.48 3.29
C LYS A 375 11.93 6.18 3.99
N LEU A 376 11.75 5.11 3.21
CA LEU A 376 11.43 3.79 3.76
C LEU A 376 12.74 3.11 4.19
N PRO A 377 12.88 2.68 5.45
CA PRO A 377 14.12 2.07 5.93
C PRO A 377 14.63 0.92 5.07
N ALA A 378 13.74 0.01 4.66
CA ALA A 378 14.15 -1.14 3.84
C ALA A 378 14.65 -0.73 2.44
N VAL A 379 14.15 0.36 1.90
CA VAL A 379 14.63 0.92 0.61
C VAL A 379 15.95 1.64 0.81
N GLU A 380 16.05 2.43 1.86
CA GLU A 380 17.27 3.19 2.18
C GLU A 380 18.48 2.27 2.35
N ILE A 381 18.32 1.15 3.07
CA ILE A 381 19.43 0.21 3.24
C ILE A 381 19.83 -0.46 1.92
N LEU A 382 18.88 -0.78 1.05
CA LEU A 382 19.18 -1.35 -0.26
C LEU A 382 19.94 -0.36 -1.15
N GLU A 383 19.56 0.91 -1.11
CA GLU A 383 20.28 1.97 -1.83
C GLU A 383 21.72 2.11 -1.32
N LYS A 384 21.88 2.12 0.00
CA LYS A 384 23.21 2.19 0.64
C LYS A 384 24.09 1.01 0.24
N ARG A 385 23.53 -0.21 0.24
CA ARG A 385 24.27 -1.42 -0.14
C ARG A 385 24.63 -1.44 -1.63
N ALA A 386 23.79 -0.88 -2.48
CA ALA A 386 24.08 -0.78 -3.92
C ALA A 386 25.20 0.22 -4.23
N ALA A 387 25.46 1.16 -3.35
CA ALA A 387 26.52 2.17 -3.51
C ALA A 387 27.91 1.70 -3.01
N GLU A 388 28.00 0.55 -2.35
CA GLU A 388 29.26 -0.06 -1.89
C GLU A 388 30.01 -0.81 -3.08
#